data_40a1daec0a62b0592c202a57431f2863
#
_entry.id   40a1daec0a62b0592c202a57431f2863
#
_cell.length_a   1.000
_cell.length_b   1.000
_cell.length_c   1.000
_cell.angle_alpha   90.00
_cell.angle_beta   90.00
_cell.angle_gamma   90.00
#
_symmetry.space_group_name_H-M   'P 1'
#
loop_
_entity.id
_entity.type
_entity.pdbx_description
1 polymer ?
#
loop_
_entity_poly.entity_id
_entity_poly.type
_entity_poly.pdbx_seq_one_letter_code
_entity_poly.pdbx_strand_id
1 'polypeptide(L)'
;MKNAYIYSRRLFNGFVNENFPNLNIPENLAVISIGEPDTREHLLENSSNVLNLDFWDINDYYLEGYEGMTDEQAMVSYKFIKDNMGKEFHIHCAAGVSRSQAFGRFLEDCFGYTVFSVGKNQPHPNTHVLCLLKRCWRKDVDI
;
A
#
# COMPACT_ATOMS: atom_id res chain seq x y z
N MET A 1 -10.32 -13.43 9.35
CA MET A 1 -11.04 -12.46 8.52
C MET A 1 -10.03 -11.53 7.87
N LYS A 2 -10.14 -11.34 6.56
CA LYS A 2 -9.19 -10.53 5.79
C LYS A 2 -9.61 -9.08 5.81
N ASN A 3 -8.97 -8.27 6.64
CA ASN A 3 -9.25 -6.83 6.74
C ASN A 3 -8.03 -6.03 6.31
N ALA A 4 -8.29 -4.90 5.65
CA ALA A 4 -7.26 -3.93 5.29
C ALA A 4 -7.71 -2.53 5.72
N TYR A 5 -6.78 -1.77 6.29
CA TYR A 5 -7.02 -0.43 6.80
C TYR A 5 -6.15 0.57 6.05
N ILE A 6 -6.78 1.61 5.54
CA ILE A 6 -6.13 2.63 4.71
C ILE A 6 -6.08 3.94 5.48
N TYR A 7 -4.89 4.54 5.57
CA TYR A 7 -4.61 5.72 6.38
C TYR A 7 -3.93 6.82 5.58
N SER A 8 -4.08 8.06 6.04
CA SER A 8 -3.09 9.11 5.76
C SER A 8 -1.82 8.80 6.57
N ARG A 9 -0.70 9.43 6.21
CA ARG A 9 0.55 9.26 6.95
C ARG A 9 0.39 9.66 8.42
N ARG A 10 -0.28 10.76 8.68
CA ARG A 10 -0.48 11.26 10.05
C ARG A 10 -1.23 10.25 10.91
N LEU A 11 -2.33 9.71 10.37
CA LEU A 11 -3.15 8.74 11.11
C LEU A 11 -2.42 7.41 11.29
N PHE A 12 -1.67 6.98 10.27
CA PHE A 12 -0.88 5.76 10.36
C PHE A 12 0.22 5.88 11.41
N ASN A 13 0.96 6.98 11.43
CA ASN A 13 2.01 7.21 12.42
C ASN A 13 1.42 7.24 13.83
N GLY A 14 0.24 7.84 14.00
CA GLY A 14 -0.48 7.82 15.27
C GLY A 14 -0.85 6.42 15.70
N PHE A 15 -1.36 5.61 14.78
CA PHE A 15 -1.70 4.21 15.04
C PHE A 15 -0.49 3.41 15.51
N VAL A 16 0.64 3.54 14.81
CA VAL A 16 1.87 2.82 15.17
C VAL A 16 2.41 3.28 16.52
N ASN A 17 2.47 4.59 16.74
CA ASN A 17 2.99 5.13 18.00
C ASN A 17 2.15 4.72 19.21
N GLU A 18 0.84 4.60 19.02
CA GLU A 18 -0.07 4.18 20.09
C GLU A 18 -0.01 2.68 20.36
N ASN A 19 0.04 1.86 19.30
CA ASN A 19 -0.08 0.40 19.43
C ASN A 19 1.26 -0.32 19.44
N PHE A 20 2.28 0.22 18.77
CA PHE A 20 3.60 -0.41 18.63
C PHE A 20 4.71 0.62 18.86
N PRO A 21 4.80 1.17 20.09
CA PRO A 21 5.77 2.26 20.39
C PRO A 21 7.22 1.86 20.16
N ASN A 22 7.54 0.57 20.20
CA ASN A 22 8.89 0.06 19.91
C ASN A 22 9.13 -0.20 18.43
N LEU A 23 8.18 0.16 17.57
CA LEU A 23 8.23 -0.01 16.10
C LEU A 23 8.37 -1.48 15.67
N ASN A 24 7.96 -2.42 16.52
CA ASN A 24 7.91 -3.85 16.19
C ASN A 24 6.51 -4.23 15.75
N ILE A 25 6.35 -4.55 14.47
CA ILE A 25 5.06 -4.94 13.91
C ILE A 25 4.89 -6.45 14.08
N PRO A 26 3.80 -6.92 14.74
CA PRO A 26 3.55 -8.35 14.91
C PRO A 26 3.45 -9.08 13.57
N GLU A 27 3.80 -10.36 13.55
CA GLU A 27 3.79 -11.17 12.35
C GLU A 27 2.41 -11.37 11.72
N ASN A 28 1.35 -11.20 12.49
CA ASN A 28 -0.03 -11.31 11.98
C ASN A 28 -0.50 -10.06 11.24
N LEU A 29 0.30 -8.99 11.24
CA LEU A 29 0.02 -7.76 10.51
C LEU A 29 1.01 -7.59 9.36
N ALA A 30 0.56 -6.92 8.29
CA ALA A 30 1.41 -6.52 7.17
C ALA A 30 1.22 -5.03 6.93
N VAL A 31 2.31 -4.33 6.64
CA VAL A 31 2.30 -2.88 6.43
C VAL A 31 2.84 -2.54 5.06
N ILE A 32 2.16 -1.65 4.34
CA ILE A 32 2.66 -1.03 3.11
C ILE A 32 2.67 0.47 3.33
N SER A 33 3.87 1.04 3.30
CA SER A 33 4.10 2.47 3.55
C SER A 33 4.55 3.12 2.25
N ILE A 34 3.76 4.09 1.77
CA ILE A 34 4.00 4.74 0.48
C ILE A 34 4.36 6.21 0.72
N GLY A 35 5.56 6.57 0.29
CA GLY A 35 6.09 7.92 0.43
C GLY A 35 6.39 8.57 -0.91
N GLU A 36 6.96 9.78 -0.84
CA GLU A 36 7.41 10.57 -1.99
C GLU A 36 8.90 10.36 -2.20
N PRO A 37 9.35 10.25 -3.48
CA PRO A 37 10.78 10.03 -3.77
C PRO A 37 11.73 11.10 -3.24
N ASP A 38 11.25 12.34 -3.05
CA ASP A 38 12.10 13.44 -2.59
C ASP A 38 12.38 13.40 -1.09
N THR A 39 11.47 12.91 -0.28
CA THR A 39 11.63 12.83 1.17
C THR A 39 12.04 11.45 1.64
N ARG A 40 11.46 10.39 1.06
CA ARG A 40 11.70 8.99 1.44
C ARG A 40 11.51 8.75 2.92
N GLU A 41 10.49 9.38 3.50
CA GLU A 41 10.21 9.27 4.93
C GLU A 41 9.33 8.06 5.22
N HIS A 42 9.88 7.12 5.96
CA HIS A 42 9.14 5.95 6.44
C HIS A 42 9.43 5.74 7.92
N LEU A 43 8.38 5.52 8.69
CA LEU A 43 8.50 5.29 10.12
C LEU A 43 9.14 3.94 10.44
N LEU A 44 8.89 2.94 9.58
CA LEU A 44 9.32 1.56 9.80
C LEU A 44 10.36 1.15 8.76
N GLU A 45 11.21 0.19 9.12
CA GLU A 45 12.15 -0.39 8.18
C GLU A 45 11.51 -1.56 7.42
N ASN A 46 12.01 -1.85 6.22
CA ASN A 46 11.57 -3.02 5.45
C ASN A 46 11.84 -4.31 6.21
N SER A 47 10.91 -5.25 6.12
CA SER A 47 11.01 -6.57 6.72
C SER A 47 10.12 -7.54 5.93
N SER A 48 9.98 -8.77 6.42
CA SER A 48 9.09 -9.74 5.78
C SER A 48 7.62 -9.31 5.78
N ASN A 49 7.22 -8.44 6.72
CA ASN A 49 5.85 -7.94 6.84
C ASN A 49 5.72 -6.42 6.78
N VAL A 50 6.78 -5.72 6.37
CA VAL A 50 6.76 -4.26 6.14
C VAL A 50 7.40 -3.95 4.80
N LEU A 51 6.65 -3.29 3.90
CA LEU A 51 7.13 -2.85 2.60
C LEU A 51 7.05 -1.34 2.50
N ASN A 52 8.18 -0.70 2.22
CA ASN A 52 8.27 0.74 1.96
C ASN A 52 8.43 0.97 0.46
N LEU A 53 7.63 1.87 -0.09
CA LEU A 53 7.65 2.24 -1.50
C LEU A 53 7.70 3.75 -1.63
N ASP A 54 8.39 4.24 -2.66
CA ASP A 54 8.47 5.67 -2.96
C ASP A 54 8.16 5.90 -4.44
N PHE A 55 7.06 6.60 -4.71
CA PHE A 55 6.69 7.06 -6.04
C PHE A 55 5.63 8.16 -5.92
N TRP A 56 5.53 8.98 -6.96
CA TRP A 56 4.57 10.09 -6.95
C TRP A 56 3.14 9.60 -7.27
N ASP A 57 2.17 10.35 -6.78
CA ASP A 57 0.75 10.07 -7.01
C ASP A 57 0.31 10.63 -8.37
N ILE A 58 0.70 9.94 -9.43
CA ILE A 58 0.30 10.25 -10.79
C ILE A 58 -0.29 9.01 -11.45
N ASN A 59 -1.08 9.21 -12.50
CA ASN A 59 -1.73 8.10 -13.22
C ASN A 59 -0.95 7.69 -14.46
N ASP A 60 0.38 7.66 -14.36
CA ASP A 60 1.30 7.30 -15.43
C ASP A 60 2.63 6.84 -14.82
N TYR A 61 3.50 6.26 -15.63
CA TYR A 61 4.88 5.95 -15.24
C TYR A 61 5.69 7.22 -15.00
N TYR A 62 5.41 8.27 -15.76
CA TYR A 62 6.16 9.51 -15.71
C TYR A 62 5.27 10.66 -16.20
N LEU A 63 5.32 11.78 -15.49
CA LEU A 63 4.61 12.99 -15.87
C LEU A 63 5.37 14.21 -15.37
N GLU A 64 5.84 15.06 -16.31
CA GLU A 64 6.43 16.37 -16.01
C GLU A 64 7.56 16.34 -14.94
N GLY A 65 8.43 15.33 -15.02
CA GLY A 65 9.54 15.20 -14.07
C GLY A 65 9.23 14.36 -12.84
N TYR A 66 8.00 13.88 -12.70
CA TYR A 66 7.59 13.03 -11.59
C TYR A 66 7.48 11.58 -12.03
N GLU A 67 8.01 10.68 -11.23
CA GLU A 67 7.93 9.25 -11.49
C GLU A 67 6.80 8.61 -10.69
N GLY A 68 5.87 7.94 -11.40
CA GLY A 68 4.83 7.13 -10.78
C GLY A 68 5.35 5.73 -10.47
N MET A 69 4.42 4.83 -10.09
CA MET A 69 4.79 3.44 -9.83
C MET A 69 5.39 2.79 -11.07
N THR A 70 6.50 2.07 -10.89
CA THR A 70 7.15 1.29 -11.94
C THR A 70 6.59 -0.15 -11.97
N ASP A 71 6.83 -0.85 -13.08
CA ASP A 71 6.49 -2.28 -13.19
C ASP A 71 7.21 -3.10 -12.12
N GLU A 72 8.47 -2.77 -11.82
CA GLU A 72 9.24 -3.45 -10.79
C GLU A 72 8.63 -3.25 -9.40
N GLN A 73 8.23 -2.03 -9.07
CA GLN A 73 7.57 -1.75 -7.80
C GLN A 73 6.24 -2.52 -7.69
N ALA A 74 5.49 -2.63 -8.79
CA ALA A 74 4.26 -3.41 -8.81
C ALA A 74 4.52 -4.89 -8.55
N MET A 75 5.57 -5.45 -9.16
CA MET A 75 5.94 -6.86 -8.96
C MET A 75 6.38 -7.12 -7.52
N VAL A 76 7.19 -6.25 -6.94
CA VAL A 76 7.63 -6.34 -5.55
C VAL A 76 6.42 -6.26 -4.61
N SER A 77 5.51 -5.34 -4.88
CA SER A 77 4.29 -5.17 -4.10
C SER A 77 3.38 -6.41 -4.18
N TYR A 78 3.20 -6.94 -5.37
CA TYR A 78 2.37 -8.13 -5.58
C TYR A 78 2.95 -9.33 -4.82
N LYS A 79 4.27 -9.55 -4.92
CA LYS A 79 4.93 -10.63 -4.20
C LYS A 79 4.78 -10.47 -2.68
N PHE A 80 4.97 -9.25 -2.18
CA PHE A 80 4.79 -8.95 -0.76
C PHE A 80 3.37 -9.27 -0.30
N ILE A 81 2.37 -8.88 -1.08
CA ILE A 81 0.98 -9.14 -0.77
C ILE A 81 0.72 -10.66 -0.73
N LYS A 82 1.22 -11.41 -1.69
CA LYS A 82 1.06 -12.87 -1.72
C LYS A 82 1.74 -13.53 -0.53
N ASP A 83 2.95 -13.12 -0.20
CA ASP A 83 3.71 -13.68 0.91
C ASP A 83 3.04 -13.39 2.27
N ASN A 84 2.22 -12.35 2.34
CA ASN A 84 1.52 -11.95 3.56
C ASN A 84 0.01 -12.19 3.49
N MET A 85 -0.45 -13.01 2.55
CA MET A 85 -1.88 -13.25 2.33
C MET A 85 -2.53 -13.85 3.58
N GLY A 86 -3.71 -13.34 3.92
CA GLY A 86 -4.45 -13.76 5.10
C GLY A 86 -4.19 -12.90 6.33
N LYS A 87 -3.13 -12.09 6.32
CA LYS A 87 -2.84 -11.16 7.41
C LYS A 87 -3.71 -9.91 7.31
N GLU A 88 -3.81 -9.16 8.40
CA GLU A 88 -4.44 -7.85 8.39
C GLU A 88 -3.45 -6.84 7.82
N PHE A 89 -3.87 -6.07 6.81
CA PHE A 89 -3.03 -5.07 6.16
C PHE A 89 -3.31 -3.68 6.69
N HIS A 90 -2.25 -2.93 6.92
CA HIS A 90 -2.28 -1.50 7.25
C HIS A 90 -1.46 -0.76 6.21
N ILE A 91 -2.12 0.10 5.44
CA ILE A 91 -1.55 0.73 4.23
C ILE A 91 -1.74 2.23 4.31
N HIS A 92 -0.69 2.99 4.06
CA HIS A 92 -0.81 4.45 4.02
C HIS A 92 -0.06 5.06 2.83
N CYS A 93 -0.50 6.24 2.45
CA CYS A 93 0.24 7.17 1.62
C CYS A 93 0.16 8.55 2.30
N ALA A 94 0.46 9.63 1.58
CA ALA A 94 0.43 10.95 2.22
C ALA A 94 -0.96 11.31 2.75
N ALA A 95 -1.97 11.27 1.89
CA ALA A 95 -3.34 11.68 2.24
C ALA A 95 -4.29 10.52 2.55
N GLY A 96 -3.94 9.28 2.18
CA GLY A 96 -4.83 8.14 2.34
C GLY A 96 -6.00 8.13 1.36
N VAL A 97 -5.86 8.82 0.22
CA VAL A 97 -6.94 9.02 -0.74
C VAL A 97 -6.72 8.27 -2.05
N SER A 98 -5.49 8.16 -2.52
CA SER A 98 -5.22 7.71 -3.89
C SER A 98 -4.32 6.47 -3.96
N ARG A 99 -3.01 6.59 -3.68
CA ARG A 99 -2.05 5.48 -3.82
C ARG A 99 -2.39 4.30 -2.91
N SER A 100 -2.62 4.58 -1.64
CA SER A 100 -2.99 3.53 -0.67
C SER A 100 -4.37 2.95 -0.96
N GLN A 101 -5.31 3.75 -1.47
CA GLN A 101 -6.63 3.26 -1.85
C GLN A 101 -6.58 2.31 -3.05
N ALA A 102 -5.62 2.50 -3.95
CA ALA A 102 -5.41 1.56 -5.05
C ALA A 102 -5.02 0.17 -4.54
N PHE A 103 -4.15 0.10 -3.54
CA PHE A 103 -3.80 -1.17 -2.88
C PHE A 103 -5.01 -1.78 -2.19
N GLY A 104 -5.80 -0.97 -1.50
CA GLY A 104 -7.03 -1.45 -0.86
C GLY A 104 -8.02 -2.02 -1.88
N ARG A 105 -8.28 -1.30 -2.97
CA ARG A 105 -9.18 -1.77 -4.03
C ARG A 105 -8.65 -3.06 -4.65
N PHE A 106 -7.34 -3.17 -4.84
CA PHE A 106 -6.72 -4.39 -5.36
C PHE A 106 -6.97 -5.59 -4.42
N LEU A 107 -6.76 -5.39 -3.12
CA LEU A 107 -7.02 -6.44 -2.12
C LEU A 107 -8.49 -6.85 -2.09
N GLU A 108 -9.40 -5.87 -2.20
CA GLU A 108 -10.84 -6.12 -2.25
C GLU A 108 -11.23 -6.92 -3.49
N ASP A 109 -10.80 -6.45 -4.67
CA ASP A 109 -11.23 -7.02 -5.94
C ASP A 109 -10.61 -8.39 -6.24
N CYS A 110 -9.36 -8.60 -5.84
CA CYS A 110 -8.62 -9.79 -6.24
C CYS A 110 -8.46 -10.83 -5.12
N PHE A 111 -8.54 -10.42 -3.87
CA PHE A 111 -8.26 -11.31 -2.72
C PHE A 111 -9.37 -11.35 -1.68
N GLY A 112 -10.47 -10.66 -1.92
CA GLY A 112 -11.65 -10.74 -1.05
C GLY A 112 -11.51 -10.05 0.30
N TYR A 113 -10.63 -9.06 0.40
CA TYR A 113 -10.48 -8.28 1.63
C TYR A 113 -11.65 -7.32 1.85
N THR A 114 -11.97 -7.06 3.11
CA THR A 114 -12.83 -5.95 3.49
C THR A 114 -11.94 -4.77 3.81
N VAL A 115 -12.19 -3.62 3.15
CA VAL A 115 -11.31 -2.45 3.22
C VAL A 115 -11.99 -1.34 4.00
N PHE A 116 -11.27 -0.78 4.96
CA PHE A 116 -11.74 0.32 5.80
C PHE A 116 -10.83 1.53 5.60
N SER A 117 -11.41 2.67 5.26
CA SER A 117 -10.69 3.94 5.19
C SER A 117 -10.74 4.62 6.55
N VAL A 118 -9.58 4.82 7.17
CA VAL A 118 -9.48 5.50 8.45
C VAL A 118 -9.46 7.00 8.21
N GLY A 119 -10.43 7.71 8.80
CA GLY A 119 -10.60 9.13 8.59
C GLY A 119 -11.79 9.43 7.67
N LYS A 120 -11.91 10.68 7.26
CA LYS A 120 -13.11 11.17 6.55
C LYS A 120 -12.89 11.45 5.06
N ASN A 121 -11.74 11.10 4.51
CA ASN A 121 -11.42 11.40 3.11
C ASN A 121 -12.15 10.45 2.17
N GLN A 122 -12.68 11.00 1.06
CA GLN A 122 -13.30 10.22 0.00
C GLN A 122 -12.21 9.47 -0.77
N PRO A 123 -12.34 8.14 -0.97
CA PRO A 123 -11.33 7.40 -1.72
C PRO A 123 -11.41 7.69 -3.22
N HIS A 124 -10.23 7.94 -3.81
CA HIS A 124 -10.03 8.07 -5.25
C HIS A 124 -8.82 7.22 -5.65
N PRO A 125 -9.00 5.90 -5.81
CA PRO A 125 -7.87 5.01 -6.09
C PRO A 125 -7.08 5.43 -7.33
N ASN A 126 -5.74 5.47 -7.20
CA ASN A 126 -4.85 5.75 -8.33
C ASN A 126 -5.00 4.65 -9.37
N THR A 127 -5.45 5.03 -10.58
CA THR A 127 -5.77 4.05 -11.63
C THR A 127 -4.55 3.38 -12.21
N HIS A 128 -3.42 4.08 -12.29
CA HIS A 128 -2.16 3.51 -12.77
C HIS A 128 -1.66 2.41 -11.83
N VAL A 129 -1.63 2.69 -10.51
CA VAL A 129 -1.21 1.72 -9.49
C VAL A 129 -2.11 0.48 -9.54
N LEU A 130 -3.43 0.71 -9.55
CA LEU A 130 -4.40 -0.40 -9.58
C LEU A 130 -4.24 -1.26 -10.82
N CYS A 131 -4.04 -0.62 -11.97
CA CYS A 131 -3.85 -1.32 -13.26
C CYS A 131 -2.60 -2.20 -13.22
N LEU A 132 -1.47 -1.69 -12.71
CA LEU A 132 -0.23 -2.46 -12.63
C LEU A 132 -0.35 -3.65 -11.67
N LEU A 133 -0.97 -3.46 -10.53
CA LEU A 133 -1.18 -4.55 -9.56
C LEU A 133 -2.09 -5.64 -10.15
N LYS A 134 -3.17 -5.25 -10.80
CA LYS A 134 -4.09 -6.20 -11.44
C LYS A 134 -3.42 -6.93 -12.60
N ARG A 135 -2.51 -6.27 -13.31
CA ARG A 135 -1.73 -6.91 -14.38
C ARG A 135 -0.85 -8.02 -13.82
N CYS A 136 -0.18 -7.78 -12.69
CA CYS A 136 0.61 -8.82 -12.02
C CYS A 136 -0.26 -10.00 -11.61
N TRP A 137 -1.44 -9.73 -11.05
CA TRP A 137 -2.37 -10.76 -10.65
C TRP A 137 -2.87 -11.59 -11.83
N ARG A 138 -3.24 -10.95 -12.94
CA ARG A 138 -3.69 -11.66 -14.15
C ARG A 138 -2.62 -12.59 -14.71
N LYS A 139 -1.38 -12.14 -14.76
CA LYS A 139 -0.27 -12.96 -15.23
C LYS A 139 -0.04 -14.18 -14.35
N ASP A 140 -0.24 -14.04 -13.06
CA ASP A 140 -0.04 -15.11 -12.10
C ASP A 140 -1.16 -16.16 -12.17
N VAL A 141 -2.42 -15.72 -12.34
CA VAL A 141 -3.57 -16.64 -12.36
C VAL A 141 -3.84 -17.27 -13.73
N ASP A 142 -3.30 -16.71 -14.81
CA ASP A 142 -3.50 -17.19 -16.18
C ASP A 142 -2.50 -18.29 -16.60
N ILE A 143 -1.80 -18.85 -15.68
CA ILE A 143 -0.82 -19.90 -15.99
C ILE A 143 -1.46 -21.27 -16.18
#